data_a00f0219115f15b8b6befccd491116e0
#
_entry.id   a00f0219115f15b8b6befccd491116e0
#
_cell.length_a   1.000
_cell.length_b   1.000
_cell.length_c   1.000
_cell.angle_alpha   90.00
_cell.angle_beta   90.00
_cell.angle_gamma   90.00
#
_symmetry.space_group_name_H-M   'P 1'
#
loop_
_entity.id
_entity.type
_entity.pdbx_description
1 polymer ?
#
loop_
_entity_poly.entity_id
_entity_poly.type
_entity_poly.pdbx_seq_one_letter_code
_entity_poly.pdbx_strand_id
1 'polypeptide(L)'
;MKERIGILAQGDTWHVQSLGAALERLGCEAVPIPAARLAGRIDAGPGGLGVGPDGSGAISGSSIRAGACALESLDALLVRYIPPGSLDQVIFRMDLLHLLHDSGLPVVNPPRAVERTVDKHWTSRLLQDAGIPTPRTIVAESFDDAMEAFAGLGDVLVKPLFGSGGRGIVRVSDPDLAYRTFRALELQRAVFYIQEFVPHGRSDLRCFVIGDRVIAAARRTGNGWKTNVAAGAGVEPHRPDPRQEDLAVRSARAVGADYAGVDLIEAEDGRLLVVEVNGIPGWSALQRTTSIDLSREVALLAKTRLASRRAAAPMA
;
A
#
# COMPACT_ATOMS: atom_id res chain seq x y z
N MET A 1 -24.11 -6.89 19.87
CA MET A 1 -23.61 -5.56 19.45
C MET A 1 -23.18 -5.65 17.99
N LYS A 2 -23.22 -4.53 17.23
CA LYS A 2 -22.65 -4.51 15.87
C LYS A 2 -21.13 -4.54 15.93
N GLU A 3 -20.50 -5.21 14.97
CA GLU A 3 -19.04 -5.18 14.82
C GLU A 3 -18.58 -3.77 14.45
N ARG A 4 -17.59 -3.24 15.17
CA ARG A 4 -17.06 -1.89 15.00
C ARG A 4 -15.78 -1.94 14.16
N ILE A 5 -15.82 -1.47 12.93
CA ILE A 5 -14.70 -1.48 12.02
C ILE A 5 -14.19 -0.06 11.77
N GLY A 6 -12.96 0.20 12.21
CA GLY A 6 -12.29 1.48 12.02
C GLY A 6 -11.83 1.67 10.57
N ILE A 7 -11.91 2.91 10.07
CA ILE A 7 -11.36 3.32 8.79
C ILE A 7 -10.34 4.42 9.04
N LEU A 8 -9.05 4.08 9.09
CA LEU A 8 -7.96 5.03 9.31
C LEU A 8 -7.71 5.83 8.04
N ALA A 9 -8.08 7.10 8.03
CA ALA A 9 -8.06 7.93 6.84
C ALA A 9 -7.82 9.41 7.15
N GLN A 10 -7.66 10.21 6.10
CA GLN A 10 -7.64 11.67 6.18
C GLN A 10 -8.98 12.22 5.65
N GLY A 11 -9.79 12.74 6.57
CA GLY A 11 -11.06 13.39 6.21
C GLY A 11 -12.10 12.45 5.59
N ASP A 12 -13.18 13.04 5.12
CA ASP A 12 -14.33 12.35 4.51
C ASP A 12 -14.14 12.24 2.99
N THR A 13 -13.31 11.30 2.56
CA THR A 13 -13.04 11.03 1.14
C THR A 13 -14.06 10.07 0.55
N TRP A 14 -14.16 10.03 -0.79
CA TRP A 14 -14.99 9.04 -1.49
C TRP A 14 -14.75 7.59 -0.99
N HIS A 15 -13.50 7.22 -0.73
CA HIS A 15 -13.18 5.88 -0.23
C HIS A 15 -13.73 5.64 1.19
N VAL A 16 -13.67 6.65 2.06
CA VAL A 16 -14.23 6.55 3.43
C VAL A 16 -15.74 6.41 3.37
N GLN A 17 -16.41 7.25 2.59
CA GLN A 17 -17.87 7.19 2.41
C GLN A 17 -18.32 5.86 1.81
N SER A 18 -17.64 5.40 0.74
CA SER A 18 -17.99 4.16 0.05
C SER A 18 -17.76 2.92 0.93
N LEU A 19 -16.64 2.88 1.69
CA LEU A 19 -16.38 1.82 2.66
C LEU A 19 -17.35 1.86 3.83
N GLY A 20 -17.65 3.04 4.37
CA GLY A 20 -18.64 3.22 5.44
C GLY A 20 -20.01 2.65 5.03
N ALA A 21 -20.51 3.06 3.87
CA ALA A 21 -21.78 2.55 3.34
C ALA A 21 -21.74 1.03 3.10
N ALA A 22 -20.59 0.48 2.64
CA ALA A 22 -20.43 -0.96 2.45
C ALA A 22 -20.46 -1.73 3.77
N LEU A 23 -19.77 -1.24 4.79
CA LEU A 23 -19.76 -1.83 6.14
C LEU A 23 -21.14 -1.81 6.79
N GLU A 24 -21.88 -0.69 6.66
CA GLU A 24 -23.25 -0.57 7.18
C GLU A 24 -24.19 -1.58 6.51
N ARG A 25 -24.11 -1.75 5.18
CA ARG A 25 -24.87 -2.79 4.46
C ARG A 25 -24.52 -4.22 4.91
N LEU A 26 -23.33 -4.42 5.43
CA LEU A 26 -22.88 -5.71 6.01
C LEU A 26 -23.21 -5.85 7.50
N GLY A 27 -23.97 -4.90 8.09
CA GLY A 27 -24.40 -4.91 9.47
C GLY A 27 -23.36 -4.45 10.48
N CYS A 28 -22.23 -3.86 10.02
CA CYS A 28 -21.19 -3.32 10.89
C CYS A 28 -21.44 -1.83 11.23
N GLU A 29 -20.76 -1.35 12.25
CA GLU A 29 -20.60 0.07 12.55
C GLU A 29 -19.28 0.53 11.92
N ALA A 30 -19.33 1.47 10.97
CA ALA A 30 -18.16 2.09 10.39
C ALA A 30 -17.70 3.26 11.29
N VAL A 31 -16.45 3.20 11.75
CA VAL A 31 -15.87 4.23 12.65
C VAL A 31 -14.76 4.98 11.90
N PRO A 32 -14.99 6.23 11.44
CA PRO A 32 -13.95 7.04 10.84
C PRO A 32 -12.86 7.38 11.87
N ILE A 33 -11.60 7.06 11.55
CA ILE A 33 -10.44 7.27 12.43
C ILE A 33 -9.52 8.31 11.79
N PRO A 34 -9.30 9.48 12.42
CA PRO A 34 -8.46 10.53 11.89
C PRO A 34 -6.96 10.14 12.01
N ALA A 35 -6.32 9.78 10.91
CA ALA A 35 -4.95 9.29 10.87
C ALA A 35 -3.89 10.28 11.40
N ALA A 36 -4.18 11.58 11.40
CA ALA A 36 -3.30 12.61 11.94
C ALA A 36 -3.46 12.83 13.47
N ARG A 37 -4.36 12.10 14.14
CA ARG A 37 -4.66 12.27 15.58
C ARG A 37 -4.37 11.02 16.40
N LEU A 38 -3.48 10.16 15.93
CA LEU A 38 -3.02 8.99 16.67
C LEU A 38 -2.22 9.42 17.90
N ALA A 39 -2.44 8.75 19.02
CA ALA A 39 -1.72 8.96 20.28
C ALA A 39 -1.60 7.63 21.02
N GLY A 40 -0.42 7.35 21.55
CA GLY A 40 -0.15 6.22 22.45
C GLY A 40 0.01 6.73 23.88
N ARG A 41 -0.54 6.00 24.85
CA ARG A 41 -0.33 6.22 26.29
C ARG A 41 0.34 4.98 26.87
N ILE A 42 1.37 5.19 27.66
CA ILE A 42 2.07 4.15 28.41
C ILE A 42 1.97 4.55 29.88
N ASP A 43 1.27 3.75 30.70
CA ASP A 43 1.18 3.98 32.14
C ASP A 43 2.27 3.19 32.84
N ALA A 44 3.06 3.87 33.68
CA ALA A 44 4.04 3.24 34.54
C ALA A 44 3.31 2.55 35.73
N GLY A 45 2.97 1.28 35.57
CA GLY A 45 2.46 0.44 36.64
C GLY A 45 3.32 -0.82 36.81
N PRO A 46 3.48 -1.38 38.02
CA PRO A 46 4.13 -2.69 38.21
C PRO A 46 3.15 -3.78 37.77
N GLY A 47 3.12 -4.07 36.48
CA GLY A 47 2.22 -5.07 35.94
C GLY A 47 2.41 -5.14 34.45
N GLY A 48 3.47 -5.83 34.03
CA GLY A 48 3.49 -6.36 32.69
C GLY A 48 2.24 -7.22 32.48
N LEU A 49 1.70 -7.25 31.26
CA LEU A 49 0.65 -8.16 30.77
C LEU A 49 -0.35 -8.61 31.86
N GLY A 50 -1.11 -7.68 32.43
CA GLY A 50 -2.19 -8.01 33.34
C GLY A 50 -3.37 -8.47 32.51
N VAL A 51 -3.73 -9.75 32.63
CA VAL A 51 -5.05 -10.23 32.23
C VAL A 51 -6.04 -9.49 33.11
N GLY A 52 -6.95 -8.70 32.53
CA GLY A 52 -8.03 -8.05 33.31
C GLY A 52 -8.82 -9.09 34.06
N PRO A 53 -9.51 -8.71 35.16
CA PRO A 53 -10.28 -9.64 36.01
C PRO A 53 -11.40 -10.38 35.24
N ASP A 54 -11.69 -10.01 34.01
CA ASP A 54 -12.67 -10.59 33.09
C ASP A 54 -12.07 -11.54 32.04
N GLY A 55 -10.75 -11.88 32.14
CA GLY A 55 -10.08 -12.73 31.17
C GLY A 55 -9.81 -12.05 29.83
N SER A 56 -10.17 -10.78 29.65
CA SER A 56 -9.80 -10.02 28.47
C SER A 56 -8.30 -9.72 28.56
N GLY A 57 -7.55 -10.10 27.52
CA GLY A 57 -6.11 -9.79 27.38
C GLY A 57 -5.88 -8.30 27.12
N ALA A 58 -6.57 -7.42 27.83
CA ALA A 58 -6.35 -5.99 27.79
C ALA A 58 -4.96 -5.71 28.37
N ILE A 59 -4.09 -5.11 27.57
CA ILE A 59 -2.81 -4.58 28.01
C ILE A 59 -3.11 -3.55 29.10
N SER A 60 -3.01 -3.99 30.37
CA SER A 60 -3.20 -3.12 31.54
C SER A 60 -2.06 -2.10 31.53
N GLY A 61 -2.39 -0.85 31.24
CA GLY A 61 -1.46 0.27 31.35
C GLY A 61 -1.06 0.97 30.05
N SER A 62 -1.42 0.46 28.86
CA SER A 62 -1.19 1.17 27.60
C SER A 62 -2.48 1.30 26.80
N SER A 63 -2.69 2.43 26.14
CA SER A 63 -3.83 2.64 25.27
C SER A 63 -3.42 3.40 24.00
N ILE A 64 -4.02 3.00 22.86
CA ILE A 64 -3.85 3.66 21.57
C ILE A 64 -5.17 4.32 21.20
N ARG A 65 -5.15 5.60 20.89
CA ARG A 65 -6.35 6.34 20.53
C ARG A 65 -6.14 7.25 19.32
N ALA A 66 -7.23 7.62 18.69
CA ALA A 66 -7.26 8.68 17.69
C ALA A 66 -8.41 9.65 18.03
N GLY A 67 -8.06 10.84 18.51
CA GLY A 67 -9.03 11.75 19.10
C GLY A 67 -9.72 11.14 20.33
N ALA A 68 -11.05 11.00 20.29
CA ALA A 68 -11.85 10.40 21.35
C ALA A 68 -11.99 8.86 21.23
N CYS A 69 -11.59 8.26 20.12
CA CYS A 69 -11.74 6.82 19.88
C CYS A 69 -10.56 6.05 20.45
N ALA A 70 -10.80 5.10 21.36
CA ALA A 70 -9.84 4.07 21.76
C ALA A 70 -9.83 2.98 20.67
N LEU A 71 -8.66 2.73 20.07
CA LEU A 71 -8.56 1.82 18.91
C LEU A 71 -8.69 0.35 19.32
N GLU A 72 -8.39 0.02 20.56
CA GLU A 72 -8.61 -1.31 21.14
C GLU A 72 -10.11 -1.67 21.26
N SER A 73 -11.00 -0.68 21.22
CA SER A 73 -12.45 -0.91 21.21
C SER A 73 -13.01 -1.29 19.83
N LEU A 74 -12.16 -1.36 18.82
CA LEU A 74 -12.52 -1.78 17.47
C LEU A 74 -12.40 -3.29 17.33
N ASP A 75 -13.20 -3.87 16.46
CA ASP A 75 -13.11 -5.28 16.08
C ASP A 75 -12.10 -5.50 14.92
N ALA A 76 -11.92 -4.50 14.04
CA ALA A 76 -10.92 -4.50 12.98
C ALA A 76 -10.58 -3.05 12.55
N LEU A 77 -9.45 -2.86 11.86
CA LEU A 77 -9.00 -1.56 11.36
C LEU A 77 -8.63 -1.65 9.88
N LEU A 78 -9.28 -0.87 9.02
CA LEU A 78 -8.93 -0.67 7.62
C LEU A 78 -7.98 0.52 7.49
N VAL A 79 -6.74 0.29 7.00
CA VAL A 79 -5.76 1.36 6.78
C VAL A 79 -5.95 1.94 5.37
N ARG A 80 -6.43 3.19 5.30
CA ARG A 80 -6.66 3.89 4.04
C ARG A 80 -5.72 5.06 3.80
N TYR A 81 -5.02 5.48 4.82
CA TYR A 81 -4.09 6.59 4.70
C TYR A 81 -3.10 6.62 5.87
N ILE A 82 -1.84 6.77 5.55
CA ILE A 82 -0.78 7.15 6.51
C ILE A 82 -0.33 8.55 6.11
N PRO A 83 -0.52 9.58 6.97
CA PRO A 83 -0.09 10.93 6.65
C PRO A 83 1.43 11.00 6.41
N PRO A 84 1.90 11.78 5.42
CA PRO A 84 3.31 12.11 5.34
C PRO A 84 3.74 12.91 6.57
N GLY A 85 5.03 12.87 6.91
CA GLY A 85 5.57 13.57 8.06
C GLY A 85 7.07 13.44 8.17
N SER A 86 7.63 13.88 9.29
CA SER A 86 9.02 13.58 9.65
C SER A 86 9.20 12.06 9.85
N LEU A 87 10.45 11.61 9.88
CA LEU A 87 10.76 10.20 10.12
C LEU A 87 10.11 9.72 11.43
N ASP A 88 10.24 10.50 12.51
CA ASP A 88 9.67 10.17 13.83
C ASP A 88 8.14 10.03 13.77
N GLN A 89 7.45 10.91 13.03
CA GLN A 89 6.00 10.82 12.87
C GLN A 89 5.56 9.59 12.08
N VAL A 90 6.32 9.21 11.05
CA VAL A 90 6.01 8.02 10.25
C VAL A 90 6.28 6.76 11.08
N ILE A 91 7.45 6.67 11.73
CA ILE A 91 7.80 5.55 12.61
C ILE A 91 6.73 5.42 13.72
N PHE A 92 6.44 6.49 14.45
CA PHE A 92 5.44 6.47 15.52
C PHE A 92 4.08 5.93 15.07
N ARG A 93 3.59 6.34 13.88
CA ARG A 93 2.31 5.84 13.35
C ARG A 93 2.38 4.36 13.01
N MET A 94 3.50 3.92 12.43
CA MET A 94 3.68 2.51 12.09
C MET A 94 3.82 1.65 13.34
N ASP A 95 4.56 2.10 14.36
CA ASP A 95 4.68 1.42 15.65
C ASP A 95 3.30 1.21 16.30
N LEU A 96 2.43 2.23 16.29
CA LEU A 96 1.07 2.08 16.83
C LEU A 96 0.25 1.05 16.05
N LEU A 97 0.38 1.00 14.73
CA LEU A 97 -0.29 -0.02 13.91
C LEU A 97 0.25 -1.43 14.17
N HIS A 98 1.57 -1.57 14.35
CA HIS A 98 2.20 -2.83 14.75
C HIS A 98 1.70 -3.28 16.12
N LEU A 99 1.70 -2.41 17.11
CA LEU A 99 1.20 -2.72 18.47
C LEU A 99 -0.27 -3.18 18.45
N LEU A 100 -1.13 -2.51 17.67
CA LEU A 100 -2.52 -2.94 17.49
C LEU A 100 -2.60 -4.31 16.81
N HIS A 101 -1.81 -4.54 15.77
CA HIS A 101 -1.78 -5.82 15.06
C HIS A 101 -1.28 -6.95 15.98
N ASP A 102 -0.21 -6.72 16.72
CA ASP A 102 0.40 -7.70 17.63
C ASP A 102 -0.49 -7.99 18.83
N SER A 103 -1.32 -7.03 19.28
CA SER A 103 -2.39 -7.27 20.26
C SER A 103 -3.54 -8.12 19.71
N GLY A 104 -3.46 -8.49 18.44
CA GLY A 104 -4.44 -9.34 17.75
C GLY A 104 -5.56 -8.56 17.07
N LEU A 105 -5.58 -7.22 17.05
CA LEU A 105 -6.56 -6.49 16.25
C LEU A 105 -6.29 -6.74 14.74
N PRO A 106 -7.27 -7.22 13.97
CA PRO A 106 -7.11 -7.33 12.51
C PRO A 106 -6.89 -5.95 11.89
N VAL A 107 -5.68 -5.70 11.41
CA VAL A 107 -5.31 -4.49 10.67
C VAL A 107 -5.17 -4.85 9.19
N VAL A 108 -5.96 -4.23 8.33
CA VAL A 108 -6.02 -4.53 6.88
C VAL A 108 -5.62 -3.27 6.08
N ASN A 109 -4.51 -3.29 5.35
CA ASN A 109 -3.48 -4.34 5.26
C ASN A 109 -2.64 -4.42 6.54
N PRO A 110 -2.01 -5.58 6.79
CA PRO A 110 -1.06 -5.70 7.89
C PRO A 110 0.01 -4.60 7.81
N PRO A 111 0.46 -4.02 8.94
CA PRO A 111 1.40 -2.90 8.94
C PRO A 111 2.68 -3.19 8.14
N ARG A 112 3.23 -4.40 8.28
CA ARG A 112 4.41 -4.83 7.53
C ARG A 112 4.19 -4.85 6.00
N ALA A 113 2.99 -5.16 5.54
CA ALA A 113 2.66 -5.09 4.11
C ALA A 113 2.58 -3.64 3.63
N VAL A 114 2.07 -2.73 4.46
CA VAL A 114 2.06 -1.29 4.16
C VAL A 114 3.50 -0.78 4.02
N GLU A 115 4.39 -1.08 4.96
CA GLU A 115 5.82 -0.69 4.90
C GLU A 115 6.49 -1.19 3.63
N ARG A 116 6.33 -2.49 3.32
CA ARG A 116 6.91 -3.11 2.11
C ARG A 116 6.45 -2.44 0.84
N THR A 117 5.17 -2.07 0.75
CA THR A 117 4.59 -1.48 -0.47
C THR A 117 4.83 0.01 -0.61
N VAL A 118 5.15 0.73 0.46
CA VAL A 118 5.58 2.12 0.43
C VAL A 118 7.04 2.25 0.00
N ASP A 119 7.88 1.31 0.41
CA ASP A 119 9.29 1.24 0.04
C ASP A 119 9.47 0.50 -1.30
N LYS A 120 9.76 1.27 -2.36
CA LYS A 120 9.95 0.72 -3.71
C LYS A 120 11.13 -0.23 -3.81
N HIS A 121 12.21 0.00 -3.06
CA HIS A 121 13.36 -0.90 -3.05
C HIS A 121 12.98 -2.24 -2.43
N TRP A 122 12.35 -2.21 -1.26
CA TRP A 122 11.90 -3.45 -0.61
C TRP A 122 10.89 -4.21 -1.45
N THR A 123 9.90 -3.52 -2.04
CA THR A 123 8.96 -4.13 -2.99
C THR A 123 9.71 -4.82 -4.14
N SER A 124 10.61 -4.11 -4.82
CA SER A 124 11.34 -4.65 -5.98
C SER A 124 12.16 -5.88 -5.61
N ARG A 125 12.79 -5.87 -4.43
CA ARG A 125 13.54 -7.02 -3.91
C ARG A 125 12.64 -8.22 -3.65
N LEU A 126 11.49 -8.02 -2.99
CA LEU A 126 10.52 -9.10 -2.72
C LEU A 126 9.95 -9.70 -4.01
N LEU A 127 9.69 -8.88 -5.02
CA LEU A 127 9.26 -9.36 -6.34
C LEU A 127 10.36 -10.21 -6.99
N GLN A 128 11.60 -9.75 -6.96
CA GLN A 128 12.75 -10.50 -7.49
C GLN A 128 12.91 -11.85 -6.78
N ASP A 129 12.87 -11.87 -5.45
CA ASP A 129 13.00 -13.09 -4.63
C ASP A 129 11.87 -14.10 -4.91
N ALA A 130 10.69 -13.60 -5.29
CA ALA A 130 9.55 -14.41 -5.70
C ALA A 130 9.58 -14.84 -7.19
N GLY A 131 10.65 -14.50 -7.92
CA GLY A 131 10.78 -14.78 -9.36
C GLY A 131 9.73 -14.06 -10.21
N ILE A 132 9.31 -12.86 -9.80
CA ILE A 132 8.35 -12.03 -10.51
C ILE A 132 9.12 -11.03 -11.39
N PRO A 133 8.88 -11.01 -12.70
CA PRO A 133 9.56 -10.08 -13.61
C PRO A 133 9.27 -8.62 -13.22
N THR A 134 10.32 -7.84 -13.02
CA THR A 134 10.29 -6.40 -12.73
C THR A 134 11.43 -5.72 -13.51
N PRO A 135 11.32 -4.43 -13.87
CA PRO A 135 12.40 -3.73 -14.55
C PRO A 135 13.69 -3.72 -13.73
N ARG A 136 14.86 -3.78 -14.40
CA ARG A 136 16.15 -3.70 -13.72
C ARG A 136 16.23 -2.42 -12.90
N THR A 137 16.65 -2.55 -11.65
CA THR A 137 16.64 -1.45 -10.70
C THR A 137 17.94 -1.43 -9.90
N ILE A 138 18.54 -0.28 -9.76
CA ILE A 138 19.70 -0.02 -8.90
C ILE A 138 19.30 1.05 -7.90
N VAL A 139 19.64 0.83 -6.63
CA VAL A 139 19.39 1.80 -5.56
C VAL A 139 20.73 2.15 -4.92
N ALA A 140 21.02 3.44 -4.81
CA ALA A 140 22.30 3.95 -4.34
C ALA A 140 22.12 5.17 -3.43
N GLU A 141 23.11 5.46 -2.61
CA GLU A 141 23.16 6.68 -1.79
C GLU A 141 24.24 7.66 -2.26
N SER A 142 25.22 7.19 -3.04
CA SER A 142 26.28 8.06 -3.55
C SER A 142 26.01 8.53 -4.98
N PHE A 143 26.46 9.73 -5.29
CA PHE A 143 26.38 10.30 -6.64
C PHE A 143 27.13 9.44 -7.67
N ASP A 144 28.32 8.94 -7.31
CA ASP A 144 29.18 8.17 -8.23
C ASP A 144 28.51 6.83 -8.59
N ASP A 145 27.94 6.11 -7.60
CA ASP A 145 27.17 4.88 -7.85
C ASP A 145 25.93 5.15 -8.71
N ALA A 146 25.28 6.29 -8.52
CA ALA A 146 24.11 6.66 -9.34
C ALA A 146 24.50 6.95 -10.78
N MET A 147 25.64 7.60 -11.03
CA MET A 147 26.16 7.82 -12.38
C MET A 147 26.62 6.51 -13.05
N GLU A 148 27.24 5.60 -12.30
CA GLU A 148 27.60 4.27 -12.78
C GLU A 148 26.34 3.46 -13.17
N ALA A 149 25.30 3.49 -12.32
CA ALA A 149 24.02 2.85 -12.60
C ALA A 149 23.39 3.41 -13.89
N PHE A 150 23.41 4.74 -14.08
CA PHE A 150 22.93 5.35 -15.31
C PHE A 150 23.77 4.91 -16.53
N ALA A 151 25.10 4.90 -16.42
CA ALA A 151 25.97 4.45 -17.50
C ALA A 151 25.70 2.99 -17.93
N GLY A 152 25.37 2.13 -16.95
CA GLY A 152 25.04 0.71 -17.20
C GLY A 152 23.63 0.46 -17.75
N LEU A 153 22.66 1.36 -17.47
CA LEU A 153 21.26 1.21 -17.88
C LEU A 153 20.90 2.05 -19.12
N GLY A 154 21.49 3.24 -19.27
CA GLY A 154 21.35 4.16 -20.40
C GLY A 154 20.10 5.04 -20.34
N ASP A 155 18.90 4.48 -20.43
CA ASP A 155 17.62 5.18 -20.34
C ASP A 155 16.88 4.73 -19.07
N VAL A 156 16.66 5.65 -18.13
CA VAL A 156 16.21 5.30 -16.79
C VAL A 156 15.04 6.17 -16.31
N LEU A 157 14.28 5.61 -15.38
CA LEU A 157 13.36 6.36 -14.52
C LEU A 157 14.00 6.55 -13.15
N VAL A 158 14.21 7.80 -12.78
CA VAL A 158 14.61 8.18 -11.42
C VAL A 158 13.34 8.46 -10.63
N LYS A 159 13.14 7.73 -9.53
CA LYS A 159 11.92 7.78 -8.72
C LYS A 159 12.24 8.14 -7.29
N PRO A 160 11.37 8.88 -6.57
CA PRO A 160 11.48 8.95 -5.12
C PRO A 160 11.31 7.55 -4.51
N LEU A 161 12.12 7.21 -3.51
CA LEU A 161 12.00 5.92 -2.81
C LEU A 161 10.59 5.76 -2.22
N PHE A 162 10.10 6.81 -1.55
CA PHE A 162 8.74 6.92 -1.04
C PHE A 162 7.93 7.89 -1.89
N GLY A 163 6.67 7.54 -2.18
CA GLY A 163 5.79 8.39 -2.97
C GLY A 163 4.79 7.58 -3.80
N SER A 164 3.75 8.24 -4.27
CA SER A 164 2.66 7.62 -5.03
C SER A 164 2.18 8.51 -6.17
N GLY A 165 1.40 7.93 -7.10
CA GLY A 165 0.75 8.66 -8.18
C GLY A 165 1.70 9.22 -9.24
N GLY A 166 2.91 8.68 -9.36
CA GLY A 166 3.89 9.10 -10.38
C GLY A 166 4.53 10.47 -10.14
N ARG A 167 4.32 11.07 -8.95
CA ARG A 167 4.91 12.36 -8.60
C ARG A 167 6.43 12.22 -8.39
N GLY A 168 7.20 13.18 -8.93
CA GLY A 168 8.65 13.19 -8.79
C GLY A 168 9.39 12.18 -9.66
N ILE A 169 8.71 11.43 -10.53
CA ILE A 169 9.38 10.52 -11.47
C ILE A 169 9.92 11.32 -12.66
N VAL A 170 11.22 11.17 -12.91
CA VAL A 170 11.93 11.80 -14.03
C VAL A 170 12.51 10.71 -14.93
N ARG A 171 12.28 10.80 -16.25
CA ARG A 171 12.99 9.97 -17.22
C ARG A 171 14.28 10.68 -17.61
N VAL A 172 15.37 9.95 -17.61
CA VAL A 172 16.73 10.44 -17.85
C VAL A 172 17.38 9.50 -18.87
N SER A 173 17.70 10.04 -20.05
CA SER A 173 18.36 9.32 -21.13
C SER A 173 19.60 10.05 -21.67
N ASP A 174 19.95 11.17 -21.03
CA ASP A 174 21.09 12.02 -21.39
C ASP A 174 22.03 12.19 -20.19
N PRO A 175 23.37 12.07 -20.38
CA PRO A 175 24.34 12.14 -19.28
C PRO A 175 24.37 13.48 -18.55
N ASP A 176 24.15 14.61 -19.23
CA ASP A 176 24.10 15.91 -18.58
C ASP A 176 22.85 16.06 -17.70
N LEU A 177 21.70 15.58 -18.21
CA LEU A 177 20.47 15.51 -17.41
C LEU A 177 20.63 14.56 -16.20
N ALA A 178 21.31 13.42 -16.36
CA ALA A 178 21.63 12.51 -15.27
C ALA A 178 22.46 13.22 -14.20
N TYR A 179 23.56 13.86 -14.61
CA TYR A 179 24.42 14.62 -13.69
C TYR A 179 23.63 15.64 -12.88
N ARG A 180 22.83 16.48 -13.53
CA ARG A 180 22.04 17.54 -12.87
C ARG A 180 20.98 16.96 -11.94
N THR A 181 20.29 15.90 -12.37
CA THR A 181 19.24 15.25 -11.59
C THR A 181 19.83 14.63 -10.32
N PHE A 182 20.93 13.88 -10.43
CA PHE A 182 21.55 13.24 -9.29
C PHE A 182 22.19 14.26 -8.33
N ARG A 183 22.83 15.33 -8.83
CA ARG A 183 23.31 16.41 -7.96
C ARG A 183 22.20 17.10 -7.19
N ALA A 184 21.04 17.33 -7.82
CA ALA A 184 19.89 17.93 -7.15
C ALA A 184 19.33 17.01 -6.04
N LEU A 185 19.30 15.69 -6.26
CA LEU A 185 18.86 14.72 -5.26
C LEU A 185 19.87 14.55 -4.12
N GLU A 186 21.17 14.58 -4.44
CA GLU A 186 22.25 14.52 -3.44
C GLU A 186 22.16 15.69 -2.44
N LEU A 187 21.88 16.92 -2.93
CA LEU A 187 21.65 18.08 -2.07
C LEU A 187 20.49 17.89 -1.10
N GLN A 188 19.52 17.07 -1.46
CA GLN A 188 18.37 16.71 -0.62
C GLN A 188 18.66 15.49 0.28
N ARG A 189 19.85 14.91 0.20
CA ARG A 189 20.22 13.64 0.87
C ARG A 189 19.23 12.50 0.55
N ALA A 190 18.75 12.47 -0.69
CA ALA A 190 17.81 11.47 -1.15
C ALA A 190 18.53 10.19 -1.57
N VAL A 191 17.90 9.05 -1.37
CA VAL A 191 18.31 7.78 -1.97
C VAL A 191 17.93 7.79 -3.45
N PHE A 192 18.85 7.37 -4.30
CA PHE A 192 18.65 7.27 -5.75
C PHE A 192 18.01 5.92 -6.09
N TYR A 193 16.73 5.91 -6.43
CA TYR A 193 16.06 4.76 -6.99
C TYR A 193 16.05 4.90 -8.52
N ILE A 194 16.89 4.12 -9.19
CA ILE A 194 17.18 4.20 -10.62
C ILE A 194 16.70 2.92 -11.29
N GLN A 195 15.69 3.02 -12.14
CA GLN A 195 15.07 1.88 -12.79
C GLN A 195 15.17 2.02 -14.30
N GLU A 196 15.49 0.93 -15.04
CA GLU A 196 15.47 0.96 -16.50
C GLU A 196 14.13 1.47 -17.02
N PHE A 197 14.17 2.32 -18.03
CA PHE A 197 12.97 2.67 -18.77
C PHE A 197 12.65 1.54 -19.74
N VAL A 198 11.52 0.89 -19.55
CA VAL A 198 11.03 -0.16 -20.44
C VAL A 198 10.04 0.45 -21.42
N PRO A 199 10.31 0.44 -22.74
CA PRO A 199 9.33 0.85 -23.74
C PRO A 199 8.07 -0.02 -23.66
N HIS A 200 6.90 0.60 -23.42
CA HIS A 200 5.62 -0.08 -23.21
C HIS A 200 4.44 0.69 -23.83
N GLY A 201 4.76 1.55 -24.81
CA GLY A 201 3.75 2.42 -25.39
C GLY A 201 3.20 3.46 -24.42
N ARG A 202 1.88 3.61 -24.36
CA ARG A 202 1.18 4.61 -23.55
C ARG A 202 0.17 4.01 -22.59
N SER A 203 0.26 2.71 -22.31
CA SER A 203 -0.69 2.03 -21.44
C SER A 203 -0.03 1.13 -20.41
N ASP A 204 -0.70 0.96 -19.29
CA ASP A 204 -0.42 -0.05 -18.29
C ASP A 204 -1.71 -0.72 -17.81
N LEU A 205 -1.56 -1.78 -17.01
CA LEU A 205 -2.67 -2.52 -16.44
C LEU A 205 -2.66 -2.30 -14.92
N ARG A 206 -3.80 -1.89 -14.37
CA ARG A 206 -4.07 -1.86 -12.93
C ARG A 206 -4.93 -3.06 -12.56
N CYS A 207 -4.37 -4.03 -11.84
CA CYS A 207 -5.09 -5.15 -11.27
C CYS A 207 -5.41 -4.87 -9.79
N PHE A 208 -6.66 -5.06 -9.39
CA PHE A 208 -7.09 -4.97 -7.99
C PHE A 208 -7.23 -6.37 -7.43
N VAL A 209 -6.30 -6.73 -6.55
CA VAL A 209 -6.18 -8.07 -5.97
C VAL A 209 -6.77 -8.06 -4.56
N ILE A 210 -7.54 -9.08 -4.21
CA ILE A 210 -7.96 -9.39 -2.83
C ILE A 210 -7.67 -10.88 -2.58
N GLY A 211 -6.84 -11.15 -1.59
CA GLY A 211 -6.39 -12.51 -1.30
C GLY A 211 -5.65 -13.12 -2.48
N ASP A 212 -6.24 -14.15 -3.07
CA ASP A 212 -5.69 -14.94 -4.17
C ASP A 212 -6.36 -14.70 -5.53
N ARG A 213 -7.14 -13.62 -5.69
CA ARG A 213 -7.90 -13.33 -6.90
C ARG A 213 -7.76 -11.88 -7.35
N VAL A 214 -7.74 -11.67 -8.66
CA VAL A 214 -7.98 -10.36 -9.27
C VAL A 214 -9.49 -10.10 -9.31
N ILE A 215 -9.96 -9.12 -8.53
CA ILE A 215 -11.40 -8.78 -8.44
C ILE A 215 -11.83 -7.91 -9.62
N ALA A 216 -10.96 -7.01 -10.05
CA ALA A 216 -11.19 -6.14 -11.20
C ALA A 216 -9.85 -5.70 -11.77
N ALA A 217 -9.83 -5.39 -13.07
CA ALA A 217 -8.68 -4.79 -13.70
C ALA A 217 -9.10 -3.73 -14.73
N ALA A 218 -8.22 -2.78 -14.97
CA ALA A 218 -8.40 -1.75 -15.98
C ALA A 218 -7.10 -1.48 -16.72
N ARG A 219 -7.21 -1.16 -18.01
CA ARG A 219 -6.15 -0.57 -18.81
C ARG A 219 -6.18 0.94 -18.61
N ARG A 220 -5.03 1.52 -18.25
CA ARG A 220 -4.86 2.97 -18.15
C ARG A 220 -4.05 3.45 -19.35
N THR A 221 -4.53 4.47 -20.04
CA THR A 221 -3.90 5.02 -21.24
C THR A 221 -3.62 6.50 -21.04
N GLY A 222 -2.34 6.87 -21.08
CA GLY A 222 -1.86 8.26 -20.95
C GLY A 222 -1.53 8.91 -22.30
N ASN A 223 -1.18 10.20 -22.26
CA ASN A 223 -0.70 10.93 -23.43
C ASN A 223 0.79 10.66 -23.74
N GLY A 224 1.47 9.89 -22.91
CA GLY A 224 2.87 9.48 -23.03
C GLY A 224 3.13 8.26 -22.15
N TRP A 225 4.38 8.02 -21.80
CA TRP A 225 4.78 6.89 -20.97
C TRP A 225 4.23 6.92 -19.54
N LYS A 226 3.76 8.08 -19.04
CA LYS A 226 3.10 8.21 -17.73
C LYS A 226 1.62 7.86 -17.87
N THR A 227 1.20 6.80 -17.22
CA THR A 227 -0.15 6.23 -17.31
C THR A 227 -0.96 6.39 -16.01
N ASN A 228 -0.47 7.22 -15.09
CA ASN A 228 -1.17 7.48 -13.83
C ASN A 228 -2.47 8.27 -14.05
N VAL A 229 -3.56 7.88 -13.38
CA VAL A 229 -4.85 8.61 -13.41
C VAL A 229 -4.69 10.06 -12.96
N ALA A 230 -3.82 10.32 -11.97
CA ALA A 230 -3.50 11.67 -11.52
C ALA A 230 -2.87 12.56 -12.61
N ALA A 231 -2.31 11.97 -13.66
CA ALA A 231 -1.77 12.65 -14.83
C ALA A 231 -2.80 12.76 -15.99
N GLY A 232 -4.07 12.41 -15.75
CA GLY A 232 -5.14 12.51 -16.73
C GLY A 232 -5.29 11.28 -17.63
N ALA A 233 -4.74 10.12 -17.26
CA ALA A 233 -4.92 8.90 -18.04
C ALA A 233 -6.39 8.47 -18.11
N GLY A 234 -6.80 8.00 -19.30
CA GLY A 234 -8.06 7.28 -19.51
C GLY A 234 -8.03 5.93 -18.78
N VAL A 235 -9.20 5.46 -18.36
CA VAL A 235 -9.33 4.18 -17.66
C VAL A 235 -10.46 3.38 -18.31
N GLU A 236 -10.13 2.20 -18.85
CA GLU A 236 -11.04 1.31 -19.52
C GLU A 236 -11.07 -0.06 -18.84
N PRO A 237 -12.22 -0.77 -18.83
CA PRO A 237 -12.30 -2.10 -18.27
C PRO A 237 -11.33 -3.03 -19.01
N HIS A 238 -10.65 -3.90 -18.26
CA HIS A 238 -9.77 -4.90 -18.80
C HIS A 238 -10.05 -6.25 -18.15
N ARG A 239 -10.06 -7.31 -18.94
CA ARG A 239 -10.09 -8.68 -18.43
C ARG A 239 -8.67 -9.24 -18.52
N PRO A 240 -8.00 -9.44 -17.40
CA PRO A 240 -6.63 -9.94 -17.41
C PRO A 240 -6.59 -11.38 -17.96
N ASP A 241 -5.54 -11.70 -18.68
CA ASP A 241 -5.23 -13.07 -19.05
C ASP A 241 -4.63 -13.85 -17.87
N PRO A 242 -4.48 -15.19 -17.97
CA PRO A 242 -3.97 -16.00 -16.87
C PRO A 242 -2.56 -15.63 -16.39
N ARG A 243 -1.69 -15.08 -17.27
CA ARG A 243 -0.33 -14.64 -16.89
C ARG A 243 -0.38 -13.34 -16.11
N GLN A 244 -1.25 -12.41 -16.52
CA GLN A 244 -1.48 -11.14 -15.83
C GLN A 244 -2.09 -11.37 -14.44
N GLU A 245 -3.07 -12.29 -14.34
CA GLU A 245 -3.65 -12.68 -13.04
C GLU A 245 -2.62 -13.33 -12.11
N ASP A 246 -1.85 -14.31 -12.60
CA ASP A 246 -0.81 -14.98 -11.81
C ASP A 246 0.21 -13.99 -11.26
N LEU A 247 0.74 -13.10 -12.13
CA LEU A 247 1.71 -12.11 -11.70
C LEU A 247 1.12 -11.14 -10.68
N ALA A 248 -0.12 -10.67 -10.87
CA ALA A 248 -0.76 -9.75 -9.94
C ALA A 248 -0.96 -10.39 -8.56
N VAL A 249 -1.49 -11.62 -8.52
CA VAL A 249 -1.74 -12.36 -7.27
C VAL A 249 -0.44 -12.69 -6.55
N ARG A 250 0.56 -13.20 -7.26
CA ARG A 250 1.88 -13.51 -6.68
C ARG A 250 2.56 -12.25 -6.14
N SER A 251 2.40 -11.11 -6.80
CA SER A 251 2.96 -9.83 -6.36
C SER A 251 2.34 -9.35 -5.05
N ALA A 252 1.02 -9.40 -4.93
CA ALA A 252 0.32 -9.07 -3.68
C ALA A 252 0.75 -10.00 -2.53
N ARG A 253 0.89 -11.30 -2.82
CA ARG A 253 1.36 -12.30 -1.85
C ARG A 253 2.82 -12.07 -1.44
N ALA A 254 3.71 -11.73 -2.37
CA ALA A 254 5.13 -11.49 -2.10
C ALA A 254 5.34 -10.35 -1.09
N VAL A 255 4.53 -9.31 -1.14
CA VAL A 255 4.58 -8.21 -0.16
C VAL A 255 3.77 -8.49 1.10
N GLY A 256 2.99 -9.56 1.13
CA GLY A 256 2.12 -9.93 2.27
C GLY A 256 0.86 -9.09 2.39
N ALA A 257 0.37 -8.52 1.28
CA ALA A 257 -0.82 -7.70 1.30
C ALA A 257 -2.10 -8.55 1.22
N ASP A 258 -3.09 -8.21 2.06
CA ASP A 258 -4.44 -8.80 2.01
C ASP A 258 -5.20 -8.34 0.76
N TYR A 259 -4.96 -7.08 0.35
CA TYR A 259 -5.43 -6.54 -0.92
C TYR A 259 -4.41 -5.54 -1.47
N ALA A 260 -4.31 -5.45 -2.77
CA ALA A 260 -3.35 -4.56 -3.43
C ALA A 260 -3.83 -4.08 -4.79
N GLY A 261 -3.30 -2.93 -5.20
CA GLY A 261 -3.31 -2.51 -6.59
C GLY A 261 -1.96 -2.84 -7.23
N VAL A 262 -1.95 -3.74 -8.19
CA VAL A 262 -0.73 -4.15 -8.90
C VAL A 262 -0.70 -3.54 -10.28
N ASP A 263 0.40 -2.88 -10.62
CA ASP A 263 0.60 -2.24 -11.92
C ASP A 263 1.53 -3.09 -12.77
N LEU A 264 1.05 -3.48 -13.95
CA LEU A 264 1.81 -4.25 -14.94
C LEU A 264 1.97 -3.45 -16.22
N ILE A 265 3.12 -3.61 -16.87
CA ILE A 265 3.36 -3.12 -18.22
C ILE A 265 3.63 -4.29 -19.18
N GLU A 266 3.11 -4.16 -20.39
CA GLU A 266 3.43 -5.01 -21.52
C GLU A 266 4.51 -4.30 -22.34
N ALA A 267 5.75 -4.76 -22.24
CA ALA A 267 6.87 -4.17 -22.96
C ALA A 267 6.76 -4.44 -24.46
N GLU A 268 7.32 -3.53 -25.27
CA GLU A 268 7.34 -3.68 -26.74
C GLU A 268 8.11 -4.93 -27.22
N ASP A 269 8.99 -5.47 -26.38
CA ASP A 269 9.71 -6.73 -26.62
C ASP A 269 8.94 -7.98 -26.17
N GLY A 270 7.68 -7.83 -25.72
CA GLY A 270 6.80 -8.91 -25.30
C GLY A 270 6.95 -9.35 -23.84
N ARG A 271 7.84 -8.72 -23.06
CA ARG A 271 7.91 -8.98 -21.61
C ARG A 271 6.71 -8.41 -20.89
N LEU A 272 6.16 -9.16 -19.95
CA LEU A 272 5.17 -8.67 -18.97
C LEU A 272 5.89 -8.43 -17.64
N LEU A 273 5.85 -7.20 -17.13
CA LEU A 273 6.61 -6.77 -15.96
C LEU A 273 5.69 -6.12 -14.92
N VAL A 274 5.97 -6.37 -13.64
CA VAL A 274 5.34 -5.67 -12.52
C VAL A 274 6.16 -4.45 -12.18
N VAL A 275 5.56 -3.27 -12.20
CA VAL A 275 6.25 -1.99 -11.96
C VAL A 275 5.94 -1.37 -10.60
N GLU A 276 4.81 -1.75 -9.99
CA GLU A 276 4.41 -1.25 -8.67
C GLU A 276 3.40 -2.19 -7.99
N VAL A 277 3.49 -2.30 -6.67
CA VAL A 277 2.48 -2.93 -5.82
C VAL A 277 2.06 -1.93 -4.75
N ASN A 278 0.78 -1.55 -4.74
CA ASN A 278 0.23 -0.56 -3.81
C ASN A 278 -0.58 -1.25 -2.71
N GLY A 279 -0.13 -1.19 -1.46
CA GLY A 279 -0.83 -1.75 -0.30
C GLY A 279 -1.97 -0.86 0.24
N ILE A 280 -2.03 0.39 -0.17
CA ILE A 280 -3.17 1.29 0.12
C ILE A 280 -3.69 1.84 -1.21
N PRO A 281 -4.21 0.98 -2.10
CA PRO A 281 -4.58 1.40 -3.44
C PRO A 281 -5.81 2.33 -3.43
N GLY A 282 -5.81 3.32 -4.32
CA GLY A 282 -7.04 4.00 -4.70
C GLY A 282 -7.77 3.18 -5.77
N TRP A 283 -9.10 3.11 -5.70
CA TRP A 283 -9.92 2.37 -6.67
C TRP A 283 -11.10 3.14 -7.24
N SER A 284 -11.25 4.43 -6.93
CA SER A 284 -12.41 5.22 -7.41
C SER A 284 -12.51 5.28 -8.94
N ALA A 285 -11.38 5.34 -9.65
CA ALA A 285 -11.36 5.29 -11.11
C ALA A 285 -11.71 3.88 -11.63
N LEU A 286 -11.14 2.84 -11.03
CA LEU A 286 -11.42 1.45 -11.37
C LEU A 286 -12.88 1.06 -11.10
N GLN A 287 -13.49 1.59 -10.02
CA GLN A 287 -14.90 1.35 -9.71
C GLN A 287 -15.84 1.75 -10.85
N ARG A 288 -15.49 2.76 -11.65
CA ARG A 288 -16.29 3.19 -12.79
C ARG A 288 -16.25 2.23 -13.98
N THR A 289 -15.33 1.27 -13.98
CA THR A 289 -15.11 0.31 -15.07
C THR A 289 -15.66 -1.08 -14.75
N THR A 290 -16.24 -1.28 -13.57
CA THR A 290 -16.75 -2.59 -13.14
C THR A 290 -18.08 -2.45 -12.41
N SER A 291 -18.94 -3.46 -12.55
CA SER A 291 -20.18 -3.59 -11.77
C SER A 291 -19.96 -4.18 -10.37
N ILE A 292 -18.75 -4.72 -10.09
CA ILE A 292 -18.40 -5.25 -8.77
C ILE A 292 -18.21 -4.07 -7.81
N ASP A 293 -18.88 -4.09 -6.67
CA ASP A 293 -18.66 -3.11 -5.60
C ASP A 293 -17.34 -3.40 -4.86
N LEU A 294 -16.26 -2.73 -5.28
CA LEU A 294 -14.92 -2.94 -4.74
C LEU A 294 -14.84 -2.58 -3.25
N SER A 295 -15.60 -1.58 -2.81
CA SER A 295 -15.66 -1.22 -1.39
C SER A 295 -16.32 -2.30 -0.55
N ARG A 296 -17.35 -2.97 -1.10
CA ARG A 296 -17.97 -4.14 -0.47
C ARG A 296 -17.00 -5.31 -0.36
N GLU A 297 -16.21 -5.57 -1.39
CA GLU A 297 -15.22 -6.65 -1.37
C GLU A 297 -14.13 -6.41 -0.30
N VAL A 298 -13.65 -5.16 -0.15
CA VAL A 298 -12.70 -4.78 0.91
C VAL A 298 -13.35 -4.88 2.31
N ALA A 299 -14.61 -4.47 2.45
CA ALA A 299 -15.36 -4.61 3.70
C ALA A 299 -15.58 -6.09 4.08
N LEU A 300 -15.87 -6.96 3.13
CA LEU A 300 -15.95 -8.41 3.33
C LEU A 300 -14.62 -9.01 3.75
N LEU A 301 -13.51 -8.55 3.17
CA LEU A 301 -12.17 -8.97 3.58
C LEU A 301 -11.91 -8.64 5.05
N ALA A 302 -12.24 -7.43 5.52
CA ALA A 302 -12.10 -7.06 6.93
C ALA A 302 -12.91 -7.97 7.85
N LYS A 303 -14.15 -8.30 7.48
CA LYS A 303 -15.00 -9.25 8.23
C LYS A 303 -14.40 -10.66 8.25
N THR A 304 -13.84 -11.13 7.13
CA THR A 304 -13.19 -12.44 7.05
C THR A 304 -11.98 -12.50 8.00
N ARG A 305 -11.16 -11.44 8.03
CA ARG A 305 -10.02 -11.35 8.97
C ARG A 305 -10.47 -11.37 10.43
N LEU A 306 -11.55 -10.66 10.75
CA LEU A 306 -12.16 -10.68 12.07
C LEU A 306 -12.67 -12.09 12.45
N ALA A 307 -13.37 -12.77 11.56
CA ALA A 307 -13.85 -14.13 11.78
C ALA A 307 -12.71 -15.12 12.01
N SER A 308 -11.63 -15.02 11.21
CA SER A 308 -10.43 -15.86 11.36
C SER A 308 -9.76 -15.64 12.72
N ARG A 309 -9.68 -14.40 13.21
CA ARG A 309 -9.18 -14.09 14.55
C ARG A 309 -10.00 -14.78 15.64
N ARG A 310 -11.35 -14.65 15.57
CA ARG A 310 -12.25 -15.27 16.55
C ARG A 310 -12.12 -16.78 16.58
N ALA A 311 -11.93 -17.42 15.42
CA ALA A 311 -11.74 -18.85 15.33
C ALA A 311 -10.37 -19.32 15.86
N ALA A 312 -9.35 -18.48 15.82
CA ALA A 312 -8.01 -18.77 16.32
C ALA A 312 -7.83 -18.48 17.81
N ALA A 313 -8.76 -17.73 18.45
CA ALA A 313 -8.73 -17.49 19.89
C ALA A 313 -9.01 -18.81 20.63
N PRO A 314 -8.17 -19.21 21.62
CA PRO A 314 -8.44 -20.39 22.43
C PRO A 314 -9.82 -20.24 23.09
N MET A 315 -10.61 -21.31 23.07
CA MET A 315 -11.87 -21.36 23.85
C MET A 315 -11.50 -21.21 25.32
N ALA A 316 -11.95 -20.11 25.93
CA ALA A 316 -11.76 -19.79 27.35
C ALA A 316 -12.49 -20.78 28.25
#